data_29bd19f863a343a818aa25b43b51cf2e
#
_entry.id   29bd19f863a343a818aa25b43b51cf2e
#
_cell.length_a   1.000
_cell.length_b   1.000
_cell.length_c   1.000
_cell.angle_alpha   90.00
_cell.angle_beta   90.00
_cell.angle_gamma   90.00
#
_symmetry.space_group_name_H-M   'P 1'
#
loop_
_entity.id
_entity.type
_entity.pdbx_description
1 polymer ?
#
loop_
_entity_poly.entity_id
_entity_poly.type
_entity_poly.pdbx_seq_one_letter_code
_entity_poly.pdbx_strand_id
1 'polypeptide(L)'
;MIPKIFIQSELTSEQKETVRLIWNNEYPERIKKATPADFDTYLEQLSHTTHFLVYDESHIIRGWAMTFQRDETPWFAMILDASLHRKGIGSQLLHTLKSSTSRLLGWVIDHTTERKANGELYTSPVDFYVKNGFAVNAEIRLETPIISAVQIEWREI
;
A
#
# COMPACT_ATOMS: atom_id res chain seq x y z
N MET A 1 -16.72 -13.03 -3.60
CA MET A 1 -16.05 -12.98 -2.27
C MET A 1 -16.23 -11.60 -1.66
N ILE A 2 -16.67 -11.56 -0.41
CA ILE A 2 -16.72 -10.32 0.35
C ILE A 2 -15.49 -10.32 1.25
N PRO A 3 -14.56 -9.40 1.08
CA PRO A 3 -13.36 -9.38 1.91
C PRO A 3 -13.71 -8.97 3.33
N LYS A 4 -12.99 -9.55 4.29
CA LYS A 4 -13.05 -9.12 5.68
C LYS A 4 -11.88 -8.21 5.93
N ILE A 5 -12.14 -6.99 6.37
CA ILE A 5 -11.12 -5.99 6.67
C ILE A 5 -11.10 -5.76 8.16
N PHE A 6 -9.95 -6.02 8.79
CA PHE A 6 -9.74 -5.77 10.20
C PHE A 6 -8.82 -4.58 10.38
N ILE A 7 -9.18 -3.70 11.30
CA ILE A 7 -8.47 -2.44 11.56
C ILE A 7 -7.80 -2.54 12.92
N GLN A 8 -6.51 -2.28 12.99
CA GLN A 8 -5.76 -2.32 14.24
C GLN A 8 -4.60 -1.31 14.23
N SER A 9 -4.19 -0.86 15.42
CA SER A 9 -3.13 0.14 15.56
C SER A 9 -1.73 -0.46 15.41
N GLU A 10 -1.56 -1.73 15.70
CA GLU A 10 -0.27 -2.42 15.63
C GLU A 10 -0.45 -3.80 15.02
N LEU A 11 0.58 -4.28 14.34
CA LEU A 11 0.62 -5.64 13.81
C LEU A 11 1.31 -6.56 14.79
N THR A 12 0.81 -7.79 14.93
CA THR A 12 1.56 -8.84 15.63
C THR A 12 2.78 -9.23 14.80
N SER A 13 3.75 -9.93 15.42
CA SER A 13 4.93 -10.42 14.69
C SER A 13 4.56 -11.33 13.53
N GLU A 14 3.56 -12.19 13.71
CA GLU A 14 3.08 -13.09 12.67
C GLU A 14 2.44 -12.33 11.51
N GLN A 15 1.61 -11.32 11.82
CA GLN A 15 0.99 -10.47 10.81
C GLN A 15 2.05 -9.68 10.03
N LYS A 16 3.04 -9.12 10.70
CA LYS A 16 4.14 -8.41 10.05
C LYS A 16 4.85 -9.30 9.04
N GLU A 17 5.11 -10.55 9.39
CA GLU A 17 5.81 -11.46 8.49
C GLU A 17 4.97 -11.76 7.26
N THR A 18 3.66 -12.00 7.43
CA THR A 18 2.76 -12.20 6.29
C THR A 18 2.73 -10.97 5.37
N VAL A 19 2.61 -9.77 5.96
CA VAL A 19 2.60 -8.52 5.18
C VAL A 19 3.94 -8.31 4.47
N ARG A 20 5.07 -8.57 5.15
CA ARG A 20 6.39 -8.45 4.53
C ARG A 20 6.53 -9.35 3.30
N LEU A 21 6.02 -10.58 3.36
CA LEU A 21 6.08 -11.50 2.23
C LEU A 21 5.20 -11.01 1.06
N ILE A 22 4.02 -10.45 1.35
CA ILE A 22 3.17 -9.84 0.31
C ILE A 22 3.91 -8.65 -0.33
N TRP A 23 4.51 -7.80 0.48
CA TRP A 23 5.32 -6.67 0.00
C TRP A 23 6.40 -7.15 -0.97
N ASN A 24 7.17 -8.17 -0.58
CA ASN A 24 8.27 -8.66 -1.39
C ASN A 24 7.82 -9.36 -2.68
N ASN A 25 6.60 -9.90 -2.70
CA ASN A 25 6.05 -10.53 -3.90
C ASN A 25 5.40 -9.55 -4.87
N GLU A 26 4.79 -8.48 -4.35
CA GLU A 26 3.95 -7.60 -5.18
C GLU A 26 4.63 -6.28 -5.57
N TYR A 27 5.57 -5.80 -4.79
CA TYR A 27 6.31 -4.57 -5.09
C TYR A 27 7.59 -4.87 -5.90
N PRO A 28 8.19 -3.83 -6.53
CA PRO A 28 9.48 -4.02 -7.20
C PRO A 28 10.55 -4.62 -6.28
N GLU A 29 11.37 -5.50 -6.85
CA GLU A 29 12.47 -6.17 -6.15
C GLU A 29 13.40 -5.18 -5.43
N ARG A 30 13.61 -4.00 -6.04
CA ARG A 30 14.55 -2.99 -5.50
C ARG A 30 14.12 -2.41 -4.16
N ILE A 31 12.83 -2.49 -3.80
CA ILE A 31 12.32 -1.96 -2.53
C ILE A 31 11.91 -3.06 -1.56
N LYS A 32 12.37 -4.29 -1.77
CA LYS A 32 12.02 -5.39 -0.88
C LYS A 32 12.51 -5.16 0.55
N LYS A 33 11.81 -5.78 1.48
CA LYS A 33 12.19 -5.85 2.89
C LYS A 33 12.77 -7.23 3.15
N ALA A 34 14.09 -7.36 2.99
CA ALA A 34 14.78 -8.65 2.96
C ALA A 34 14.68 -9.42 4.28
N THR A 35 14.57 -8.71 5.41
CA THR A 35 14.49 -9.31 6.73
C THR A 35 13.30 -8.74 7.52
N PRO A 36 12.82 -9.46 8.55
CA PRO A 36 11.81 -8.89 9.45
C PRO A 36 12.26 -7.55 10.08
N ALA A 37 13.55 -7.43 10.41
CA ALA A 37 14.10 -6.20 10.97
C ALA A 37 13.99 -5.02 10.01
N ASP A 38 14.16 -5.25 8.70
CA ASP A 38 14.01 -4.18 7.70
C ASP A 38 12.59 -3.65 7.68
N PHE A 39 11.60 -4.52 7.80
CA PHE A 39 10.21 -4.10 7.84
C PHE A 39 9.87 -3.36 9.13
N ASP A 40 10.39 -3.83 10.27
CA ASP A 40 10.24 -3.14 11.56
C ASP A 40 10.81 -1.73 11.50
N THR A 41 12.02 -1.57 10.93
CA THR A 41 12.65 -0.26 10.75
C THR A 41 11.79 0.67 9.92
N TYR A 42 11.22 0.18 8.84
CA TYR A 42 10.31 0.95 8.00
C TYR A 42 9.09 1.44 8.79
N LEU A 43 8.44 0.56 9.55
CA LEU A 43 7.25 0.93 10.33
C LEU A 43 7.57 1.89 11.48
N GLU A 44 8.70 1.72 12.13
CA GLU A 44 9.12 2.56 13.26
C GLU A 44 9.37 4.02 12.89
N GLN A 45 9.64 4.30 11.61
CA GLN A 45 9.83 5.66 11.10
C GLN A 45 8.53 6.41 10.92
N LEU A 46 7.39 5.73 11.00
CA LEU A 46 6.08 6.29 10.73
C LEU A 46 5.34 6.56 12.03
N SER A 47 4.54 7.63 12.06
CA SER A 47 3.80 8.02 13.26
C SER A 47 2.30 7.89 13.06
N HIS A 48 1.59 7.57 14.15
CA HIS A 48 0.13 7.43 14.16
C HIS A 48 -0.36 6.42 13.13
N THR A 49 0.25 5.23 13.12
CA THR A 49 -0.09 4.18 12.16
C THR A 49 -1.41 3.49 12.51
N THR A 50 -2.20 3.23 11.47
CA THR A 50 -3.37 2.35 11.54
C THR A 50 -3.25 1.35 10.42
N HIS A 51 -3.43 0.07 10.74
CA HIS A 51 -3.29 -1.01 9.77
C HIS A 51 -4.64 -1.60 9.41
N PHE A 52 -4.81 -1.92 8.14
CA PHE A 52 -6.01 -2.52 7.56
C PHE A 52 -5.60 -3.83 6.93
N LEU A 53 -6.07 -4.94 7.51
CA LEU A 53 -5.72 -6.29 7.04
C LEU A 53 -6.90 -6.89 6.28
N VAL A 54 -6.65 -7.36 5.08
CA VAL A 54 -7.66 -7.98 4.23
C VAL A 54 -7.48 -9.50 4.31
N TYR A 55 -8.51 -10.17 4.81
CA TYR A 55 -8.54 -11.63 4.95
C TYR A 55 -9.39 -12.25 3.86
N ASP A 56 -8.96 -13.39 3.33
CA ASP A 56 -9.76 -14.19 2.41
C ASP A 56 -10.76 -15.08 3.16
N GLU A 57 -11.49 -15.91 2.41
CA GLU A 57 -12.49 -16.83 2.98
C GLU A 57 -11.88 -17.89 3.88
N SER A 58 -10.61 -18.22 3.71
CA SER A 58 -9.87 -19.17 4.54
C SER A 58 -9.21 -18.50 5.75
N HIS A 59 -9.54 -17.24 6.01
CA HIS A 59 -8.97 -16.42 7.09
C HIS A 59 -7.45 -16.25 6.96
N ILE A 60 -6.98 -16.09 5.74
CA ILE A 60 -5.58 -15.81 5.43
C ILE A 60 -5.45 -14.37 4.98
N ILE A 61 -4.43 -13.66 5.50
CA ILE A 61 -4.16 -12.27 5.08
C ILE A 61 -3.68 -12.27 3.63
N ARG A 62 -4.41 -11.54 2.76
CA ARG A 62 -4.09 -11.40 1.34
C ARG A 62 -3.90 -9.94 0.92
N GLY A 63 -4.08 -9.02 1.83
CA GLY A 63 -3.89 -7.62 1.54
C GLY A 63 -3.65 -6.82 2.80
N TRP A 64 -3.08 -5.65 2.62
CA TRP A 64 -2.73 -4.75 3.70
C TRP A 64 -2.76 -3.32 3.20
N ALA A 65 -3.26 -2.44 4.05
CA ALA A 65 -3.09 -1.02 3.88
C ALA A 65 -2.71 -0.41 5.23
N MET A 66 -2.13 0.77 5.16
CA MET A 66 -1.72 1.49 6.36
C MET A 66 -1.96 2.97 6.11
N THR A 67 -2.47 3.65 7.12
CA THR A 67 -2.48 5.11 7.16
C THR A 67 -1.52 5.57 8.25
N PHE A 68 -0.91 6.72 8.03
CA PHE A 68 0.01 7.32 8.99
C PHE A 68 0.02 8.83 8.81
N GLN A 69 0.62 9.55 9.74
CA GLN A 69 0.72 11.01 9.67
C GLN A 69 2.12 11.43 9.26
N ARG A 70 2.20 12.41 8.35
CA ARG A 70 3.44 13.05 7.96
C ARG A 70 3.12 14.52 7.71
N ASP A 71 3.79 15.42 8.43
CA ASP A 71 3.51 16.86 8.34
C ASP A 71 2.04 17.18 8.56
N GLU A 72 1.45 16.54 9.57
CA GLU A 72 0.04 16.70 9.96
C GLU A 72 -0.96 16.32 8.86
N THR A 73 -0.53 15.58 7.86
CA THR A 73 -1.37 15.13 6.74
C THR A 73 -1.45 13.60 6.75
N PRO A 74 -2.65 13.02 6.51
CA PRO A 74 -2.78 11.57 6.38
C PRO A 74 -2.13 11.07 5.09
N TRP A 75 -1.26 10.09 5.23
CA TRP A 75 -0.61 9.35 4.14
C TRP A 75 -1.06 7.90 4.20
N PHE A 76 -0.90 7.19 3.09
CA PHE A 76 -1.24 5.78 3.04
C PHE A 76 -0.27 4.98 2.17
N ALA A 77 -0.28 3.68 2.39
CA ALA A 77 0.31 2.67 1.52
C ALA A 77 -0.66 1.50 1.45
N MET A 78 -0.71 0.77 0.34
CA MET A 78 -1.53 -0.44 0.26
C MET A 78 -0.97 -1.43 -0.74
N ILE A 79 -1.19 -2.71 -0.46
CA ILE A 79 -0.78 -3.82 -1.30
C ILE A 79 -1.84 -4.91 -1.24
N LEU A 80 -2.14 -5.51 -2.39
CA LEU A 80 -2.97 -6.70 -2.47
C LEU A 80 -2.20 -7.83 -3.12
N ASP A 81 -2.30 -9.03 -2.54
CA ASP A 81 -1.83 -10.25 -3.19
C ASP A 81 -2.52 -10.39 -4.56
N ALA A 82 -1.79 -10.94 -5.53
CA ALA A 82 -2.33 -11.09 -6.90
C ALA A 82 -3.64 -11.87 -6.95
N SER A 83 -3.88 -12.77 -5.98
CA SER A 83 -5.13 -13.52 -5.90
C SER A 83 -6.37 -12.66 -5.71
N LEU A 84 -6.19 -11.43 -5.21
CA LEU A 84 -7.29 -10.48 -4.99
C LEU A 84 -7.40 -9.43 -6.09
N HIS A 85 -6.51 -9.45 -7.08
CA HIS A 85 -6.55 -8.46 -8.16
C HIS A 85 -7.78 -8.67 -9.05
N ARG A 86 -8.29 -7.57 -9.61
CA ARG A 86 -9.42 -7.54 -10.56
C ARG A 86 -10.75 -8.03 -9.98
N LYS A 87 -10.92 -7.98 -8.66
CA LYS A 87 -12.15 -8.40 -7.96
C LYS A 87 -12.87 -7.25 -7.26
N GLY A 88 -12.42 -6.02 -7.48
CA GLY A 88 -12.98 -4.83 -6.82
C GLY A 88 -12.55 -4.65 -5.38
N ILE A 89 -11.67 -5.50 -4.86
CA ILE A 89 -11.25 -5.48 -3.45
C ILE A 89 -10.38 -4.27 -3.15
N GLY A 90 -9.50 -3.87 -4.10
CA GLY A 90 -8.69 -2.66 -3.94
C GLY A 90 -9.54 -1.41 -3.76
N SER A 91 -10.62 -1.27 -4.53
CA SER A 91 -11.55 -0.14 -4.40
C SER A 91 -12.29 -0.16 -3.08
N GLN A 92 -12.67 -1.34 -2.58
CA GLN A 92 -13.31 -1.48 -1.26
C GLN A 92 -12.35 -1.10 -0.14
N LEU A 93 -11.09 -1.52 -0.24
CA LEU A 93 -10.07 -1.16 0.74
C LEU A 93 -9.85 0.35 0.77
N LEU A 94 -9.73 0.98 -0.40
CA LEU A 94 -9.62 2.43 -0.49
C LEU A 94 -10.83 3.14 0.12
N HIS A 95 -12.03 2.63 -0.14
CA HIS A 95 -13.24 3.19 0.45
C HIS A 95 -13.17 3.16 1.98
N THR A 96 -12.68 2.06 2.55
CA THR A 96 -12.48 1.94 3.99
C THR A 96 -11.47 2.96 4.52
N LEU A 97 -10.36 3.15 3.82
CA LEU A 97 -9.37 4.19 4.18
C LEU A 97 -9.99 5.59 4.16
N LYS A 98 -10.73 5.89 3.10
CA LYS A 98 -11.37 7.20 2.92
C LYS A 98 -12.42 7.50 3.97
N SER A 99 -13.05 6.48 4.53
CA SER A 99 -14.12 6.65 5.53
C SER A 99 -13.63 7.28 6.83
N SER A 100 -12.34 7.20 7.11
CA SER A 100 -11.77 7.69 8.38
C SER A 100 -11.07 9.04 8.25
N THR A 101 -11.05 9.64 7.06
CA THR A 101 -10.31 10.89 6.84
C THR A 101 -10.92 11.68 5.69
N SER A 102 -10.52 12.94 5.55
CA SER A 102 -10.95 13.81 4.46
C SER A 102 -9.89 13.99 3.38
N ARG A 103 -8.70 13.44 3.58
CA ARG A 103 -7.57 13.61 2.66
C ARG A 103 -6.62 12.44 2.80
N LEU A 104 -6.05 11.99 1.67
CA LEU A 104 -5.00 10.97 1.64
C LEU A 104 -3.94 11.35 0.64
N LEU A 105 -2.68 11.24 1.04
CA LEU A 105 -1.52 11.36 0.15
C LEU A 105 -0.82 10.01 0.08
N GLY A 106 -0.22 9.73 -1.07
CA GLY A 106 0.57 8.51 -1.24
C GLY A 106 1.63 8.69 -2.31
N TRP A 107 2.62 7.81 -2.28
CA TRP A 107 3.62 7.70 -3.34
C TRP A 107 3.29 6.50 -4.21
N VAL A 108 3.28 6.71 -5.53
CA VAL A 108 3.11 5.60 -6.47
C VAL A 108 4.20 5.65 -7.54
N ILE A 109 4.67 4.46 -7.91
CA ILE A 109 5.60 4.31 -9.02
C ILE A 109 4.80 4.52 -10.30
N ASP A 110 5.23 5.48 -11.13
CA ASP A 110 4.47 5.92 -12.31
C ASP A 110 5.07 5.43 -13.64
N HIS A 111 5.89 4.38 -13.59
CA HIS A 111 6.47 3.75 -14.76
C HIS A 111 6.40 2.23 -14.62
N THR A 112 6.65 1.51 -15.72
CA THR A 112 6.54 0.04 -15.79
C THR A 112 7.87 -0.61 -16.12
N THR A 113 9.00 -0.01 -15.73
CA THR A 113 10.34 -0.54 -15.98
C THR A 113 10.90 -1.36 -14.83
N GLU A 114 10.23 -1.36 -13.67
CA GLU A 114 10.66 -2.13 -12.50
C GLU A 114 10.21 -3.59 -12.62
N ARG A 115 10.96 -4.49 -11.98
CA ARG A 115 10.61 -5.90 -11.96
C ARG A 115 10.34 -6.37 -10.54
N LYS A 116 9.36 -7.26 -10.41
CA LYS A 116 9.04 -7.96 -9.18
C LYS A 116 10.05 -9.09 -8.95
N ALA A 117 10.05 -9.66 -7.74
CA ALA A 117 10.97 -10.76 -7.40
C ALA A 117 10.86 -11.97 -8.34
N ASN A 118 9.68 -12.22 -8.92
CA ASN A 118 9.46 -13.33 -9.85
C ASN A 118 9.90 -13.00 -11.28
N GLY A 119 10.47 -11.84 -11.53
CA GLY A 119 10.93 -11.41 -12.85
C GLY A 119 9.89 -10.73 -13.73
N GLU A 120 8.62 -10.75 -13.32
CA GLU A 120 7.55 -10.05 -14.05
C GLU A 120 7.67 -8.54 -13.90
N LEU A 121 7.20 -7.79 -14.90
CA LEU A 121 7.15 -6.34 -14.79
C LEU A 121 6.15 -5.92 -13.73
N TYR A 122 6.52 -4.93 -12.93
CA TYR A 122 5.61 -4.29 -11.99
C TYR A 122 4.75 -3.29 -12.78
N THR A 123 3.45 -3.49 -12.77
CA THR A 123 2.51 -2.58 -13.43
C THR A 123 2.22 -1.39 -12.52
N SER A 124 2.44 -0.17 -13.03
CA SER A 124 2.13 1.04 -12.27
C SER A 124 0.64 1.07 -11.91
N PRO A 125 0.28 1.36 -10.65
CA PRO A 125 -1.11 1.43 -10.23
C PRO A 125 -1.76 2.81 -10.43
N VAL A 126 -1.13 3.73 -11.15
CA VAL A 126 -1.62 5.10 -11.31
C VAL A 126 -3.07 5.12 -11.83
N ASP A 127 -3.38 4.35 -12.88
CA ASP A 127 -4.72 4.33 -13.46
C ASP A 127 -5.78 3.85 -12.45
N PHE A 128 -5.44 2.87 -11.64
CA PHE A 128 -6.31 2.39 -10.57
C PHE A 128 -6.66 3.51 -9.59
N TYR A 129 -5.65 4.26 -9.16
CA TYR A 129 -5.88 5.35 -8.21
C TYR A 129 -6.66 6.51 -8.83
N VAL A 130 -6.38 6.85 -10.09
CA VAL A 130 -7.14 7.90 -10.79
C VAL A 130 -8.61 7.51 -10.90
N LYS A 131 -8.92 6.26 -11.21
CA LYS A 131 -10.30 5.74 -11.24
C LYS A 131 -10.99 5.83 -9.88
N ASN A 132 -10.21 5.80 -8.81
CA ASN A 132 -10.72 5.88 -7.45
C ASN A 132 -10.68 7.31 -6.87
N GLY A 133 -10.59 8.31 -7.73
CA GLY A 133 -10.74 9.71 -7.32
C GLY A 133 -9.46 10.42 -6.91
N PHE A 134 -8.30 9.82 -7.11
CA PHE A 134 -7.02 10.46 -6.81
C PHE A 134 -6.57 11.34 -7.98
N ALA A 135 -5.97 12.47 -7.64
CA ALA A 135 -5.25 13.32 -8.60
C ALA A 135 -3.76 13.03 -8.52
N VAL A 136 -3.07 13.15 -9.65
CA VAL A 136 -1.62 13.00 -9.71
C VAL A 136 -0.99 14.39 -9.60
N ASN A 137 -0.13 14.58 -8.60
CA ASN A 137 0.64 15.80 -8.42
C ASN A 137 1.99 15.60 -9.13
N ALA A 138 1.99 15.77 -10.45
CA ALA A 138 3.09 15.34 -11.33
C ALA A 138 4.45 15.95 -10.99
N GLU A 139 4.46 17.12 -10.39
CA GLU A 139 5.71 17.83 -10.05
C GLU A 139 6.25 17.45 -8.67
N ILE A 140 5.47 16.73 -7.86
CA ILE A 140 5.90 16.32 -6.53
C ILE A 140 6.36 14.87 -6.60
N ARG A 141 7.67 14.69 -6.53
CA ARG A 141 8.29 13.39 -6.77
C ARG A 141 9.14 12.94 -5.60
N LEU A 142 9.24 11.62 -5.46
CA LEU A 142 10.18 10.94 -4.57
C LEU A 142 11.21 10.24 -5.46
N GLU A 143 12.44 10.74 -5.44
CA GLU A 143 13.52 10.18 -6.25
C GLU A 143 14.64 9.74 -5.31
N THR A 144 14.87 8.44 -5.21
CA THR A 144 15.94 7.86 -4.42
C THR A 144 16.69 6.84 -5.29
N PRO A 145 17.85 6.29 -4.84
CA PRO A 145 18.53 5.25 -5.61
C PRO A 145 17.70 4.00 -5.88
N ILE A 146 16.65 3.75 -5.10
CA ILE A 146 15.85 2.52 -5.22
C ILE A 146 14.40 2.76 -5.62
N ILE A 147 13.92 3.99 -5.68
CA ILE A 147 12.54 4.29 -6.05
C ILE A 147 12.43 5.61 -6.79
N SER A 148 11.58 5.63 -7.82
CA SER A 148 11.13 6.83 -8.51
C SER A 148 9.61 6.80 -8.49
N ALA A 149 9.01 7.77 -7.83
CA ALA A 149 7.57 7.78 -7.59
C ALA A 149 7.01 9.19 -7.68
N VAL A 150 5.70 9.27 -7.91
CA VAL A 150 4.95 10.53 -7.97
C VAL A 150 3.94 10.57 -6.83
N GLN A 151 3.63 11.76 -6.35
CA GLN A 151 2.61 11.94 -5.33
C GLN A 151 1.21 11.84 -5.93
N ILE A 152 0.34 11.10 -5.27
CA ILE A 152 -1.09 11.10 -5.55
C ILE A 152 -1.84 11.65 -4.35
N GLU A 153 -2.99 12.28 -4.61
CA GLU A 153 -3.78 12.91 -3.57
C GLU A 153 -5.27 12.70 -3.81
N TRP A 154 -5.97 12.33 -2.74
CA TRP A 154 -7.42 12.31 -2.71
C TRP A 154 -7.91 13.29 -1.65
N ARG A 155 -8.98 14.03 -1.97
CA ARG A 155 -9.68 14.90 -1.04
C ARG A 155 -11.17 14.61 -1.10
N GLU A 156 -11.80 14.61 0.07
CA GLU A 156 -13.25 14.56 0.17
C GLU A 156 -13.84 15.83 -0.43
N ILE A 157 -14.92 15.66 -1.18
CA ILE A 157 -15.62 16.78 -1.82
C ILE A 157 -16.57 17.46 -0.84
#